data_7a279bdeabe6a6f29bbea57f697dd038
#
_entry.id   7a279bdeabe6a6f29bbea57f697dd038
#
_cell.length_a   1.000
_cell.length_b   1.000
_cell.length_c   1.000
_cell.angle_alpha   90.00
_cell.angle_beta   90.00
_cell.angle_gamma   90.00
#
_symmetry.space_group_name_H-M   'P 1'
#
loop_
_entity.id
_entity.type
_entity.pdbx_description
1 polymer ?
#
loop_
_entity_poly.entity_id
_entity_poly.type
_entity_poly.pdbx_seq_one_letter_code
_entity_poly.pdbx_strand_id
1 'polypeptide(L)'
;MRTINQKLFCGLFIFFGLSLNCLAQESAAFPLWDKIPGAIKNETYKEEPRLDKDGKRTGIRKVVEPTLMPFLVSNNATNNPAVIICPGGGYAVLSIDKEGINIAKWFNSIGVSAFVLKYRLPSDDIMENKTIGPLQDAQEAIRLVRRNAAKWNLDASKIGIMGFSAGGHLASTASTHYLDKIYESNDNISARPDYSMLIYPVISMENGITHNGSKESLLGKNASADLIAKYSNEKEVNEQTPPTFLVHATDDHAVPVENSINYYLALKKSNVLAEMHLYQNGGHGFGLGTKGTHTDWTTACKSWLIANKIIIEKPTYLFTYFKGNGEDGLHLAYSADGYQWTSLKKDTSFLTPEVGKDKLMRDPCVIKGGDGLFHMVWTVSWTDKGIGYASSKDMIHWSKQEFIPVMTHEKGARNTWAPEITYDEKSKEYMIYWATTIEGKFLETQSTEEKGYNHRIYYTTTKDFKKFSKTKLLYEPGFNVIDSSILKQGDNYVMYLKDETKVPVQKNLKIATSKKLTGPYTQASAPITGNYWAEGPTAIQIDGKWTVYFDKYRDHKYGAVQQTENGGWQDISDKISFPAGTRHGTVIKVDTEIIENLHKQ
;
A
#
# COMPACT_ATOMS: atom_id res chain seq x y z
N MET A 1 -3.68 76.23 10.22
CA MET A 1 -2.52 75.64 9.52
C MET A 1 -2.81 74.17 9.36
N ARG A 2 -2.60 73.61 8.19
CA ARG A 2 -3.17 72.41 7.61
C ARG A 2 -2.87 71.12 8.37
N THR A 3 -3.92 70.38 8.74
CA THR A 3 -3.95 69.01 9.20
C THR A 3 -3.91 68.07 8.00
N ILE A 4 -2.98 67.12 7.99
CA ILE A 4 -2.88 66.04 6.99
C ILE A 4 -3.44 64.78 7.65
N ASN A 5 -4.55 64.29 7.09
CA ASN A 5 -5.15 62.99 7.41
C ASN A 5 -4.37 61.86 6.72
N GLN A 6 -3.81 60.92 7.50
CA GLN A 6 -3.36 59.62 7.02
C GLN A 6 -4.47 58.60 7.20
N LYS A 7 -5.01 58.11 6.07
CA LYS A 7 -5.91 56.95 6.02
C LYS A 7 -5.08 55.67 6.08
N LEU A 8 -5.31 54.89 7.12
CA LEU A 8 -4.78 53.54 7.28
C LEU A 8 -5.58 52.61 6.35
N PHE A 9 -4.92 52.00 5.35
CA PHE A 9 -5.46 50.93 4.54
C PHE A 9 -5.16 49.60 5.23
N CYS A 10 -6.18 48.94 5.83
CA CYS A 10 -6.10 47.57 6.29
C CYS A 10 -6.30 46.64 5.09
N GLY A 11 -5.22 46.10 4.54
CA GLY A 11 -5.24 45.07 3.53
C GLY A 11 -5.54 43.69 4.16
N LEU A 12 -6.73 43.16 3.89
CA LEU A 12 -7.14 41.81 4.26
C LEU A 12 -6.46 40.83 3.29
N PHE A 13 -5.38 40.18 3.72
CA PHE A 13 -4.80 39.04 2.99
C PHE A 13 -5.65 37.79 3.23
N ILE A 14 -6.52 37.47 2.26
CA ILE A 14 -7.19 36.18 2.20
C ILE A 14 -6.17 35.16 1.67
N PHE A 15 -5.63 34.34 2.55
CA PHE A 15 -4.88 33.14 2.16
C PHE A 15 -5.87 32.11 1.59
N PHE A 16 -5.97 32.03 0.26
CA PHE A 16 -6.52 30.88 -0.42
C PHE A 16 -5.54 29.71 -0.24
N GLY A 17 -5.87 28.82 0.65
CA GLY A 17 -5.21 27.51 0.74
C GLY A 17 -5.54 26.70 -0.50
N LEU A 18 -4.65 26.74 -1.49
CA LEU A 18 -4.66 25.79 -2.59
C LEU A 18 -4.28 24.42 -2.01
N SER A 19 -5.28 23.57 -1.80
CA SER A 19 -5.08 22.13 -1.71
C SER A 19 -4.50 21.67 -3.05
N LEU A 20 -3.20 21.44 -3.08
CA LEU A 20 -2.52 20.74 -4.18
C LEU A 20 -3.03 19.29 -4.19
N ASN A 21 -4.13 19.06 -4.89
CA ASN A 21 -4.40 17.74 -5.41
C ASN A 21 -3.23 17.40 -6.35
N CYS A 22 -2.42 16.42 -5.96
CA CYS A 22 -1.33 15.89 -6.77
C CYS A 22 -1.94 15.11 -7.94
N LEU A 23 -2.44 15.86 -8.95
CA LEU A 23 -2.86 15.30 -10.21
C LEU A 23 -1.59 15.01 -11.01
N ALA A 24 -1.44 13.76 -11.47
CA ALA A 24 -0.43 13.39 -12.43
C ALA A 24 -0.44 14.39 -13.60
N GLN A 25 0.69 15.00 -13.88
CA GLN A 25 0.80 15.97 -14.95
C GLN A 25 0.74 15.22 -16.28
N GLU A 26 -0.37 15.35 -17.00
CA GLU A 26 -0.52 14.89 -18.39
C GLU A 26 0.51 15.67 -19.23
N SER A 27 1.64 15.04 -19.55
CA SER A 27 2.63 15.65 -20.42
C SER A 27 2.20 15.47 -21.89
N ALA A 28 2.55 16.41 -22.74
CA ALA A 28 2.25 16.31 -24.16
C ALA A 28 2.87 15.04 -24.77
N ALA A 29 2.09 14.34 -25.59
CA ALA A 29 2.62 13.21 -26.37
C ALA A 29 3.73 13.68 -27.30
N PHE A 30 4.75 12.87 -27.48
CA PHE A 30 5.87 13.15 -28.37
C PHE A 30 6.05 12.05 -29.40
N PRO A 31 6.65 12.35 -30.58
CA PRO A 31 6.92 11.38 -31.63
C PRO A 31 7.81 10.24 -31.12
N LEU A 32 7.51 9.01 -31.52
CA LEU A 32 8.30 7.83 -31.14
C LEU A 32 9.61 7.74 -31.94
N TRP A 33 9.60 8.26 -33.16
CA TRP A 33 10.69 8.17 -34.13
C TRP A 33 11.07 9.53 -34.71
N ASP A 34 12.36 9.74 -34.96
CA ASP A 34 12.84 10.83 -35.82
C ASP A 34 12.52 10.51 -37.30
N LYS A 35 12.69 9.24 -37.68
CA LYS A 35 12.32 8.71 -39.02
C LYS A 35 11.67 7.35 -38.82
N ILE A 36 10.40 7.24 -39.22
CA ILE A 36 9.62 6.02 -39.06
C ILE A 36 10.13 4.93 -39.99
N PRO A 37 10.56 3.75 -39.46
CA PRO A 37 11.09 2.68 -40.30
C PRO A 37 10.01 2.04 -41.17
N GLY A 38 10.31 1.75 -42.43
CA GLY A 38 9.43 1.11 -43.41
C GLY A 38 8.14 1.92 -43.70
N ALA A 39 8.17 3.25 -43.48
CA ALA A 39 7.01 4.10 -43.77
C ALA A 39 6.91 4.40 -45.27
N ILE A 40 5.68 4.21 -45.81
CA ILE A 40 5.31 4.66 -47.16
C ILE A 40 4.57 6.00 -46.98
N LYS A 41 5.05 7.02 -47.73
CA LYS A 41 4.37 8.33 -47.70
C LYS A 41 3.07 8.25 -48.47
N ASN A 42 1.94 8.52 -47.79
CA ASN A 42 0.60 8.57 -48.35
C ASN A 42 -0.16 9.77 -47.78
N GLU A 43 -0.24 10.86 -48.55
CA GLU A 43 -0.85 12.11 -48.11
C GLU A 43 -2.38 12.04 -47.95
N THR A 44 -3.01 11.02 -48.51
CA THR A 44 -4.46 10.80 -48.42
C THR A 44 -4.86 9.94 -47.23
N TYR A 45 -3.92 9.17 -46.66
CA TYR A 45 -4.15 8.33 -45.49
C TYR A 45 -3.86 9.14 -44.23
N LYS A 46 -4.90 9.61 -43.52
CA LYS A 46 -4.77 10.50 -42.38
C LYS A 46 -5.47 9.93 -41.15
N GLU A 47 -4.89 10.19 -40.00
CA GLU A 47 -5.50 9.86 -38.71
C GLU A 47 -6.87 10.52 -38.58
N GLU A 48 -7.83 9.77 -38.02
CA GLU A 48 -9.19 10.25 -37.78
C GLU A 48 -9.71 9.77 -36.40
N PRO A 49 -10.44 10.63 -35.67
CA PRO A 49 -11.07 10.19 -34.44
C PRO A 49 -12.25 9.25 -34.75
N ARG A 50 -12.39 8.20 -33.95
CA ARG A 50 -13.63 7.44 -33.86
C ARG A 50 -14.52 8.11 -32.82
N LEU A 51 -15.70 8.58 -33.26
CA LEU A 51 -16.67 9.23 -32.40
C LEU A 51 -17.84 8.28 -32.08
N ASP A 52 -18.47 8.45 -30.92
CA ASP A 52 -19.75 7.84 -30.58
C ASP A 52 -20.92 8.69 -31.14
N LYS A 53 -22.15 8.25 -30.85
CA LYS A 53 -23.37 8.93 -31.28
C LYS A 53 -23.52 10.37 -30.73
N ASP A 54 -22.83 10.67 -29.64
CA ASP A 54 -22.88 11.98 -28.96
C ASP A 54 -21.67 12.87 -29.35
N GLY A 55 -20.87 12.43 -30.34
CA GLY A 55 -19.70 13.15 -30.86
C GLY A 55 -18.47 13.05 -29.94
N LYS A 56 -18.49 12.23 -28.91
CA LYS A 56 -17.37 12.02 -28.03
C LYS A 56 -16.35 11.03 -28.63
N ARG A 57 -15.07 11.35 -28.55
CA ARG A 57 -14.02 10.46 -29.04
C ARG A 57 -14.00 9.14 -28.23
N THR A 58 -14.02 8.01 -28.93
CA THR A 58 -13.90 6.65 -28.38
C THR A 58 -12.67 5.92 -28.87
N GLY A 59 -11.89 6.53 -29.77
CA GLY A 59 -10.66 5.94 -30.29
C GLY A 59 -10.05 6.76 -31.43
N ILE A 60 -8.98 6.22 -32.01
CA ILE A 60 -8.26 6.83 -33.15
C ILE A 60 -8.09 5.73 -34.22
N ARG A 61 -8.38 6.06 -35.46
CA ARG A 61 -8.21 5.21 -36.64
C ARG A 61 -7.07 5.73 -37.51
N LYS A 62 -6.59 4.86 -38.43
CA LYS A 62 -5.59 5.21 -39.46
C LYS A 62 -4.36 5.89 -38.87
N VAL A 63 -3.85 5.36 -37.75
CA VAL A 63 -2.64 5.89 -37.11
C VAL A 63 -1.44 5.74 -38.04
N VAL A 64 -0.83 6.85 -38.40
CA VAL A 64 0.33 6.97 -39.28
C VAL A 64 1.59 7.32 -38.48
N GLU A 65 1.45 8.28 -37.54
CA GLU A 65 2.54 8.79 -36.73
C GLU A 65 2.46 8.21 -35.31
N PRO A 66 3.33 7.27 -34.97
CA PRO A 66 3.32 6.71 -33.61
C PRO A 66 3.88 7.71 -32.61
N THR A 67 3.19 7.82 -31.48
CA THR A 67 3.57 8.71 -30.38
C THR A 67 3.54 7.99 -29.05
N LEU A 68 4.29 8.51 -28.09
CA LEU A 68 4.31 8.05 -26.71
C LEU A 68 3.84 9.19 -25.80
N MET A 69 2.79 8.93 -25.00
CA MET A 69 2.23 9.90 -24.06
C MET A 69 2.62 9.50 -22.64
N PRO A 70 3.50 10.27 -21.95
CA PRO A 70 3.95 9.95 -20.61
C PRO A 70 2.95 10.41 -19.53
N PHE A 71 2.79 9.56 -18.52
CA PHE A 71 2.12 9.80 -17.25
C PHE A 71 3.11 9.46 -16.16
N LEU A 72 3.91 10.43 -15.75
CA LEU A 72 4.95 10.22 -14.75
C LEU A 72 4.40 10.37 -13.35
N VAL A 73 4.84 9.53 -12.43
CA VAL A 73 4.51 9.65 -11.01
C VAL A 73 5.20 10.88 -10.43
N SER A 74 4.43 11.81 -9.87
CA SER A 74 4.93 13.01 -9.20
C SER A 74 5.18 12.72 -7.71
N ASN A 75 6.19 11.95 -7.39
CA ASN A 75 6.64 11.73 -6.02
C ASN A 75 8.15 11.97 -5.91
N ASN A 76 8.63 12.17 -4.69
CA ASN A 76 10.06 12.31 -4.42
C ASN A 76 10.81 10.96 -4.44
N ALA A 77 10.14 9.86 -4.84
CA ALA A 77 10.78 8.56 -4.94
C ALA A 77 11.64 8.51 -6.22
N THR A 78 12.81 7.95 -6.09
CA THR A 78 13.70 7.62 -7.21
C THR A 78 13.46 6.18 -7.64
N ASN A 79 13.77 5.85 -8.91
CA ASN A 79 13.68 4.49 -9.43
C ASN A 79 12.24 3.92 -9.46
N ASN A 80 11.27 4.72 -9.92
CA ASN A 80 9.89 4.25 -10.11
C ASN A 80 9.80 3.19 -11.21
N PRO A 81 8.95 2.15 -11.08
CA PRO A 81 8.66 1.25 -12.18
C PRO A 81 7.87 1.96 -13.28
N ALA A 82 7.94 1.43 -14.51
CA ALA A 82 7.23 1.99 -15.64
C ALA A 82 6.52 0.91 -16.47
N VAL A 83 5.42 1.28 -17.14
CA VAL A 83 4.66 0.41 -18.04
C VAL A 83 4.35 1.11 -19.35
N ILE A 84 4.59 0.44 -20.49
CA ILE A 84 4.09 0.85 -21.80
C ILE A 84 2.71 0.22 -22.00
N ILE A 85 1.70 1.01 -22.33
CA ILE A 85 0.32 0.58 -22.50
C ILE A 85 -0.04 0.58 -23.99
N CYS A 86 -0.44 -0.59 -24.49
CA CYS A 86 -0.89 -0.83 -25.86
C CYS A 86 -2.43 -0.97 -25.89
N PRO A 87 -3.20 0.07 -26.25
CA PRO A 87 -4.65 -0.03 -26.35
C PRO A 87 -5.11 -1.04 -27.39
N GLY A 88 -6.27 -1.66 -27.18
CA GLY A 88 -6.90 -2.56 -28.13
C GLY A 88 -7.71 -1.83 -29.22
N GLY A 89 -8.42 -2.64 -30.01
CA GLY A 89 -9.30 -2.19 -31.09
C GLY A 89 -9.11 -2.93 -32.41
N GLY A 90 -8.74 -4.21 -32.36
CA GLY A 90 -8.70 -5.12 -33.50
C GLY A 90 -7.65 -4.75 -34.57
N TYR A 91 -6.62 -3.99 -34.22
CA TYR A 91 -5.67 -3.38 -35.15
C TYR A 91 -6.31 -2.45 -36.20
N ALA A 92 -7.58 -2.07 -36.01
CA ALA A 92 -8.33 -1.16 -36.88
C ALA A 92 -8.62 0.19 -36.22
N VAL A 93 -8.55 0.25 -34.91
CA VAL A 93 -8.74 1.44 -34.08
C VAL A 93 -7.91 1.31 -32.81
N LEU A 94 -7.52 2.40 -32.18
CA LEU A 94 -6.97 2.42 -30.82
C LEU A 94 -8.01 2.95 -29.85
N SER A 95 -8.38 2.15 -28.84
CA SER A 95 -9.27 2.53 -27.73
C SER A 95 -8.50 3.40 -26.70
N ILE A 96 -7.88 4.47 -27.16
CA ILE A 96 -6.82 5.20 -26.46
C ILE A 96 -7.29 5.83 -25.15
N ASP A 97 -8.54 6.27 -25.06
CA ASP A 97 -9.08 6.88 -23.85
C ASP A 97 -9.36 5.82 -22.77
N LYS A 98 -10.07 4.73 -23.15
CA LYS A 98 -10.53 3.69 -22.22
C LYS A 98 -9.40 2.76 -21.79
N GLU A 99 -8.62 2.28 -22.74
CA GLU A 99 -7.58 1.25 -22.54
C GLU A 99 -6.15 1.83 -22.57
N GLY A 100 -6.03 3.15 -22.65
CA GLY A 100 -4.78 3.91 -22.57
C GLY A 100 -4.79 4.88 -21.40
N ILE A 101 -5.40 6.05 -21.57
CA ILE A 101 -5.34 7.18 -20.63
C ILE A 101 -5.91 6.82 -19.25
N ASN A 102 -7.08 6.16 -19.19
CA ASN A 102 -7.67 5.78 -17.91
C ASN A 102 -6.81 4.76 -17.16
N ILE A 103 -6.20 3.83 -17.89
CA ILE A 103 -5.27 2.82 -17.33
C ILE A 103 -4.00 3.50 -16.82
N ALA A 104 -3.45 4.46 -17.58
CA ALA A 104 -2.25 5.20 -17.16
C ALA A 104 -2.50 5.98 -15.85
N LYS A 105 -3.68 6.60 -15.70
CA LYS A 105 -4.08 7.29 -14.46
C LYS A 105 -4.19 6.31 -13.27
N TRP A 106 -4.72 5.11 -13.51
CA TRP A 106 -4.76 4.07 -12.48
C TRP A 106 -3.35 3.64 -12.06
N PHE A 107 -2.43 3.39 -13.01
CA PHE A 107 -1.05 3.05 -12.67
C PHE A 107 -0.34 4.13 -11.86
N ASN A 108 -0.59 5.40 -12.20
CA ASN A 108 -0.05 6.51 -11.40
C ASN A 108 -0.55 6.49 -9.96
N SER A 109 -1.83 6.15 -9.73
CA SER A 109 -2.40 6.07 -8.37
C SER A 109 -1.75 5.00 -7.49
N ILE A 110 -1.11 3.99 -8.11
CA ILE A 110 -0.37 2.92 -7.41
C ILE A 110 1.15 3.05 -7.50
N GLY A 111 1.66 4.22 -7.92
CA GLY A 111 3.10 4.52 -7.94
C GLY A 111 3.88 3.98 -9.13
N VAL A 112 3.21 3.66 -10.24
CA VAL A 112 3.84 3.22 -11.50
C VAL A 112 3.73 4.31 -12.55
N SER A 113 4.83 4.73 -13.14
CA SER A 113 4.82 5.62 -14.30
C SER A 113 4.31 4.87 -15.53
N ALA A 114 3.47 5.52 -16.33
CA ALA A 114 2.86 4.89 -17.48
C ALA A 114 3.12 5.67 -18.78
N PHE A 115 3.17 4.96 -19.89
CA PHE A 115 3.40 5.51 -21.20
C PHE A 115 2.36 4.93 -22.17
N VAL A 116 1.42 5.72 -22.62
CA VAL A 116 0.40 5.27 -23.59
C VAL A 116 1.00 5.32 -24.98
N LEU A 117 1.10 4.16 -25.62
CA LEU A 117 1.63 4.02 -26.98
C LEU A 117 0.48 4.13 -28.00
N LYS A 118 0.50 5.20 -28.78
CA LYS A 118 -0.29 5.32 -30.01
C LYS A 118 0.53 4.68 -31.14
N TYR A 119 0.43 3.36 -31.28
CA TYR A 119 1.17 2.61 -32.30
C TYR A 119 0.50 2.69 -33.67
N ARG A 120 1.28 2.55 -34.76
CA ARG A 120 0.76 2.52 -36.12
C ARG A 120 -0.22 1.36 -36.31
N LEU A 121 -1.33 1.63 -36.95
CA LEU A 121 -2.29 0.60 -37.32
C LEU A 121 -1.86 -0.06 -38.65
N PRO A 122 -1.87 -1.41 -38.74
CA PRO A 122 -1.37 -2.14 -39.91
C PRO A 122 -2.12 -1.77 -41.19
N SER A 123 -1.41 -1.24 -42.19
CA SER A 123 -1.95 -0.96 -43.52
C SER A 123 -0.86 -1.00 -44.56
N ASP A 124 -1.13 -1.68 -45.68
CA ASP A 124 -0.27 -1.71 -46.86
C ASP A 124 -0.18 -0.34 -47.54
N ASP A 125 -1.07 0.59 -47.21
CA ASP A 125 -1.05 1.97 -47.74
C ASP A 125 0.07 2.84 -47.13
N ILE A 126 0.60 2.48 -45.98
CA ILE A 126 1.56 3.29 -45.19
C ILE A 126 2.77 2.52 -44.66
N MET A 127 2.85 1.22 -44.89
CA MET A 127 3.93 0.37 -44.41
C MET A 127 4.44 -0.56 -45.49
N GLU A 128 5.75 -0.65 -45.67
CA GLU A 128 6.38 -1.65 -46.54
C GLU A 128 6.07 -3.09 -46.10
N ASN A 129 5.97 -3.29 -44.78
CA ASN A 129 5.51 -4.54 -44.17
C ASN A 129 4.63 -4.23 -42.95
N LYS A 130 3.32 -4.33 -43.12
CA LYS A 130 2.35 -4.03 -42.04
C LYS A 130 2.41 -5.02 -40.87
N THR A 131 2.92 -6.24 -41.07
CA THR A 131 2.95 -7.26 -40.03
C THR A 131 3.93 -6.91 -38.91
N ILE A 132 4.99 -6.13 -39.22
CA ILE A 132 6.03 -5.75 -38.26
C ILE A 132 5.87 -4.32 -37.74
N GLY A 133 5.08 -3.45 -38.40
CA GLY A 133 5.00 -2.02 -38.06
C GLY A 133 4.59 -1.77 -36.59
N PRO A 134 3.52 -2.37 -36.07
CA PRO A 134 3.16 -2.23 -34.64
C PRO A 134 4.25 -2.74 -33.71
N LEU A 135 4.93 -3.86 -34.05
CA LEU A 135 6.00 -4.43 -33.22
C LEU A 135 7.25 -3.52 -33.20
N GLN A 136 7.59 -2.88 -34.34
CA GLN A 136 8.65 -1.88 -34.40
C GLN A 136 8.39 -0.77 -33.36
N ASP A 137 7.15 -0.25 -33.34
CA ASP A 137 6.75 0.82 -32.44
C ASP A 137 6.78 0.37 -30.96
N ALA A 138 6.35 -0.85 -30.66
CA ALA A 138 6.39 -1.39 -29.29
C ALA A 138 7.83 -1.62 -28.80
N GLN A 139 8.71 -2.19 -29.66
CA GLN A 139 10.11 -2.39 -29.33
C GLN A 139 10.82 -1.05 -29.08
N GLU A 140 10.61 -0.04 -29.95
CA GLU A 140 11.23 1.27 -29.76
C GLU A 140 10.67 2.00 -28.53
N ALA A 141 9.37 1.89 -28.24
CA ALA A 141 8.82 2.46 -27.02
C ALA A 141 9.51 1.93 -25.76
N ILE A 142 9.76 0.61 -25.68
CA ILE A 142 10.50 0.00 -24.57
C ILE A 142 11.94 0.54 -24.51
N ARG A 143 12.65 0.57 -25.64
CA ARG A 143 14.02 1.08 -25.70
C ARG A 143 14.10 2.55 -25.34
N LEU A 144 13.18 3.38 -25.84
CA LEU A 144 13.14 4.82 -25.59
C LEU A 144 12.88 5.11 -24.11
N VAL A 145 11.93 4.40 -23.47
CA VAL A 145 11.66 4.56 -22.03
C VAL A 145 12.88 4.12 -21.23
N ARG A 146 13.50 3.00 -21.58
CA ARG A 146 14.70 2.49 -20.89
C ARG A 146 15.91 3.43 -21.06
N ARG A 147 16.10 4.01 -22.23
CA ARG A 147 17.15 5.00 -22.53
C ARG A 147 17.01 6.27 -21.69
N ASN A 148 15.77 6.70 -21.46
CA ASN A 148 15.46 7.92 -20.70
C ASN A 148 15.13 7.65 -19.23
N ALA A 149 15.35 6.45 -18.72
CA ALA A 149 14.93 6.07 -17.37
C ALA A 149 15.45 7.05 -16.29
N ALA A 150 16.73 7.39 -16.32
CA ALA A 150 17.32 8.35 -15.39
C ALA A 150 16.67 9.74 -15.47
N LYS A 151 16.36 10.23 -16.69
CA LYS A 151 15.69 11.54 -16.90
C LYS A 151 14.29 11.57 -16.31
N TRP A 152 13.59 10.44 -16.31
CA TRP A 152 12.20 10.33 -15.86
C TRP A 152 12.07 9.70 -14.46
N ASN A 153 13.17 9.55 -13.74
CA ASN A 153 13.20 8.96 -12.39
C ASN A 153 12.69 7.51 -12.37
N LEU A 154 12.99 6.71 -13.40
CA LEU A 154 12.54 5.35 -13.55
C LEU A 154 13.66 4.34 -13.23
N ASP A 155 13.25 3.12 -12.86
CA ASP A 155 14.12 1.95 -12.80
C ASP A 155 14.19 1.29 -14.17
N ALA A 156 15.35 1.36 -14.84
CA ALA A 156 15.56 0.78 -16.16
C ALA A 156 15.40 -0.75 -16.21
N SER A 157 15.42 -1.43 -15.05
CA SER A 157 15.19 -2.88 -14.90
C SER A 157 13.73 -3.25 -14.56
N LYS A 158 12.83 -2.25 -14.50
CA LYS A 158 11.41 -2.43 -14.19
C LYS A 158 10.51 -1.73 -15.19
N ILE A 159 10.73 -1.98 -16.47
CA ILE A 159 9.93 -1.45 -17.58
C ILE A 159 9.09 -2.57 -18.17
N GLY A 160 7.80 -2.55 -17.86
CA GLY A 160 6.83 -3.52 -18.35
C GLY A 160 6.08 -3.09 -19.60
N ILE A 161 5.30 -4.03 -20.14
CA ILE A 161 4.36 -3.78 -21.22
C ILE A 161 2.98 -4.29 -20.82
N MET A 162 1.95 -3.54 -21.16
CA MET A 162 0.55 -3.93 -20.95
C MET A 162 -0.22 -3.82 -22.26
N GLY A 163 -1.11 -4.77 -22.52
CA GLY A 163 -1.96 -4.68 -23.70
C GLY A 163 -3.35 -5.23 -23.49
N PHE A 164 -4.29 -4.66 -24.24
CA PHE A 164 -5.72 -4.97 -24.22
C PHE A 164 -6.14 -5.54 -25.58
N SER A 165 -6.86 -6.66 -25.63
CA SER A 165 -7.41 -7.21 -26.89
C SER A 165 -6.30 -7.36 -27.97
N ALA A 166 -6.42 -6.71 -29.12
CA ALA A 166 -5.36 -6.67 -30.14
C ALA A 166 -4.06 -5.99 -29.65
N GLY A 167 -4.16 -5.00 -28.73
CA GLY A 167 -2.98 -4.46 -28.02
C GLY A 167 -2.34 -5.50 -27.09
N GLY A 168 -3.12 -6.46 -26.58
CA GLY A 168 -2.62 -7.64 -25.86
C GLY A 168 -1.83 -8.57 -26.77
N HIS A 169 -2.25 -8.72 -28.03
CA HIS A 169 -1.47 -9.40 -29.04
C HIS A 169 -0.12 -8.68 -29.27
N LEU A 170 -0.15 -7.35 -29.46
CA LEU A 170 1.08 -6.57 -29.62
C LEU A 170 2.02 -6.70 -28.41
N ALA A 171 1.46 -6.63 -27.19
CA ALA A 171 2.26 -6.76 -25.98
C ALA A 171 2.86 -8.16 -25.80
N SER A 172 2.11 -9.22 -26.11
CA SER A 172 2.63 -10.59 -26.11
C SER A 172 3.65 -10.83 -27.23
N THR A 173 3.45 -10.25 -28.42
CA THR A 173 4.44 -10.29 -29.51
C THR A 173 5.74 -9.58 -29.10
N ALA A 174 5.66 -8.39 -28.47
CA ALA A 174 6.85 -7.71 -27.94
C ALA A 174 7.53 -8.50 -26.82
N SER A 175 6.79 -9.35 -26.10
CA SER A 175 7.33 -10.21 -25.03
C SER A 175 8.01 -11.49 -25.55
N THR A 176 7.67 -11.96 -26.74
CA THR A 176 8.20 -13.19 -27.34
C THR A 176 9.18 -12.93 -28.48
N HIS A 177 9.04 -11.81 -29.22
CA HIS A 177 9.83 -11.43 -30.38
C HIS A 177 10.75 -10.24 -30.14
N TYR A 178 11.12 -9.96 -28.90
CA TYR A 178 11.99 -8.82 -28.54
C TYR A 178 13.41 -8.90 -29.15
N LEU A 179 13.87 -10.08 -29.58
CA LEU A 179 15.15 -10.30 -30.25
C LEU A 179 15.09 -10.11 -31.79
N ASP A 180 13.88 -10.04 -32.37
CA ASP A 180 13.71 -9.85 -33.79
C ASP A 180 14.26 -8.48 -34.21
N LYS A 181 15.26 -8.49 -35.11
CA LYS A 181 15.86 -7.27 -35.69
C LYS A 181 14.99 -6.77 -36.83
N ILE A 182 13.94 -6.05 -36.51
CA ILE A 182 12.93 -5.57 -37.48
C ILE A 182 13.15 -4.10 -37.88
N TYR A 183 14.13 -3.44 -37.30
CA TYR A 183 14.65 -2.13 -37.68
C TYR A 183 16.08 -1.95 -37.17
N GLU A 184 16.81 -0.98 -37.75
CA GLU A 184 18.13 -0.63 -37.27
C GLU A 184 18.03 0.20 -35.97
N SER A 185 18.59 -0.34 -34.90
CA SER A 185 18.71 0.38 -33.62
C SER A 185 20.10 0.98 -33.49
N ASN A 186 20.18 2.23 -33.07
CA ASN A 186 21.44 2.95 -32.92
C ASN A 186 22.16 2.63 -31.58
N ASP A 187 21.59 1.75 -30.76
CA ASP A 187 22.14 1.36 -29.46
C ASP A 187 21.91 -0.13 -29.16
N ASN A 188 22.54 -0.60 -28.08
CA ASN A 188 22.41 -1.97 -27.60
C ASN A 188 21.33 -2.13 -26.50
N ILE A 189 20.40 -1.18 -26.38
CA ILE A 189 19.36 -1.22 -25.36
C ILE A 189 18.35 -2.32 -25.70
N SER A 190 18.03 -3.16 -24.72
CA SER A 190 17.10 -4.27 -24.89
C SER A 190 15.66 -3.78 -25.12
N ALA A 191 14.98 -4.37 -26.11
CA ALA A 191 13.53 -4.22 -26.31
C ALA A 191 12.70 -5.21 -25.47
N ARG A 192 13.34 -6.10 -24.68
CA ARG A 192 12.63 -7.04 -23.82
C ARG A 192 11.94 -6.30 -22.69
N PRO A 193 10.62 -6.41 -22.52
CA PRO A 193 9.96 -5.90 -21.32
C PRO A 193 10.37 -6.73 -20.11
N ASP A 194 10.44 -6.10 -18.92
CA ASP A 194 10.83 -6.79 -17.69
C ASP A 194 9.66 -7.56 -17.08
N TYR A 195 8.42 -7.18 -17.42
CA TYR A 195 7.18 -7.88 -17.07
C TYR A 195 6.09 -7.55 -18.07
N SER A 196 5.06 -8.40 -18.18
CA SER A 196 3.92 -8.13 -19.07
C SER A 196 2.57 -8.35 -18.38
N MET A 197 1.58 -7.59 -18.83
CA MET A 197 0.20 -7.68 -18.34
C MET A 197 -0.75 -7.69 -19.54
N LEU A 198 -1.55 -8.75 -19.65
CA LEU A 198 -2.37 -9.03 -20.83
C LEU A 198 -3.84 -9.16 -20.41
N ILE A 199 -4.67 -8.23 -20.90
CA ILE A 199 -6.06 -8.10 -20.49
C ILE A 199 -6.95 -8.47 -21.68
N TYR A 200 -7.74 -9.55 -21.53
CA TYR A 200 -8.54 -10.17 -22.60
C TYR A 200 -7.80 -10.20 -23.94
N PRO A 201 -6.55 -10.70 -23.94
CA PRO A 201 -5.66 -10.53 -25.07
C PRO A 201 -6.07 -11.43 -26.24
N VAL A 202 -5.92 -10.93 -27.47
CA VAL A 202 -5.66 -11.80 -28.61
C VAL A 202 -4.23 -12.33 -28.43
N ILE A 203 -4.01 -13.62 -28.61
CA ILE A 203 -2.70 -14.30 -28.49
C ILE A 203 -2.42 -15.12 -29.76
N SER A 204 -3.35 -15.99 -30.10
CA SER A 204 -3.24 -16.88 -31.24
C SER A 204 -3.78 -16.27 -32.50
N MET A 205 -3.13 -16.56 -33.63
CA MET A 205 -3.64 -16.28 -34.97
C MET A 205 -4.22 -17.54 -35.65
N GLU A 206 -4.28 -18.65 -34.92
CA GLU A 206 -4.84 -19.90 -35.41
C GLU A 206 -6.35 -19.82 -35.58
N ASN A 207 -6.88 -20.46 -36.62
CA ASN A 207 -8.31 -20.52 -36.86
C ASN A 207 -9.04 -21.21 -35.68
N GLY A 208 -10.22 -20.72 -35.35
CA GLY A 208 -11.08 -21.26 -34.29
C GLY A 208 -10.90 -20.60 -32.93
N ILE A 209 -9.73 -20.05 -32.62
CA ILE A 209 -9.50 -19.35 -31.35
C ILE A 209 -9.04 -17.90 -31.54
N THR A 210 -8.65 -17.48 -32.74
CA THR A 210 -8.24 -16.10 -33.03
C THR A 210 -9.43 -15.13 -33.06
N HIS A 211 -9.16 -13.84 -32.83
CA HIS A 211 -10.05 -12.77 -33.27
C HIS A 211 -9.79 -12.46 -34.75
N ASN A 212 -10.67 -12.92 -35.64
CA ASN A 212 -10.48 -12.84 -37.10
C ASN A 212 -10.17 -11.42 -37.59
N GLY A 213 -10.86 -10.39 -37.06
CA GLY A 213 -10.58 -8.99 -37.42
C GLY A 213 -9.15 -8.57 -37.12
N SER A 214 -8.57 -8.96 -35.98
CA SER A 214 -7.17 -8.67 -35.65
C SER A 214 -6.21 -9.41 -36.57
N LYS A 215 -6.48 -10.68 -36.86
CA LYS A 215 -5.69 -11.49 -37.79
C LYS A 215 -5.66 -10.89 -39.19
N GLU A 216 -6.84 -10.59 -39.75
CA GLU A 216 -6.93 -10.01 -41.09
C GLU A 216 -6.28 -8.62 -41.17
N SER A 217 -6.44 -7.77 -40.16
CA SER A 217 -5.81 -6.45 -40.11
C SER A 217 -4.29 -6.56 -40.14
N LEU A 218 -3.71 -7.42 -39.27
CA LEU A 218 -2.26 -7.54 -39.12
C LEU A 218 -1.63 -8.38 -40.24
N LEU A 219 -2.16 -9.57 -40.50
CA LEU A 219 -1.52 -10.57 -41.38
C LEU A 219 -2.11 -10.58 -42.79
N GLY A 220 -3.30 -9.99 -43.00
CA GLY A 220 -4.05 -10.08 -44.24
C GLY A 220 -4.95 -11.33 -44.30
N LYS A 221 -5.91 -11.31 -45.26
CA LYS A 221 -6.89 -12.40 -45.41
C LYS A 221 -6.27 -13.75 -45.80
N ASN A 222 -5.18 -13.74 -46.55
CA ASN A 222 -4.51 -14.91 -47.10
C ASN A 222 -3.15 -15.16 -46.45
N ALA A 223 -3.04 -14.97 -45.14
CA ALA A 223 -1.80 -15.19 -44.42
C ALA A 223 -1.32 -16.65 -44.55
N SER A 224 -0.04 -16.86 -44.79
CA SER A 224 0.57 -18.21 -44.85
C SER A 224 0.50 -18.90 -43.48
N ALA A 225 0.57 -20.25 -43.50
CA ALA A 225 0.61 -21.02 -42.25
C ALA A 225 1.81 -20.65 -41.37
N ASP A 226 2.96 -20.37 -41.96
CA ASP A 226 4.19 -19.98 -41.24
C ASP A 226 4.00 -18.60 -40.57
N LEU A 227 3.35 -17.65 -41.25
CA LEU A 227 3.06 -16.33 -40.69
C LEU A 227 2.04 -16.40 -39.55
N ILE A 228 1.02 -17.24 -39.71
CA ILE A 228 0.03 -17.51 -38.64
C ILE A 228 0.74 -18.15 -37.44
N ALA A 229 1.59 -19.14 -37.66
CA ALA A 229 2.33 -19.80 -36.59
C ALA A 229 3.26 -18.82 -35.84
N LYS A 230 4.03 -18.01 -36.58
CA LYS A 230 4.93 -17.00 -36.04
C LYS A 230 4.24 -15.98 -35.15
N TYR A 231 3.03 -15.54 -35.49
CA TYR A 231 2.26 -14.57 -34.74
C TYR A 231 1.25 -15.21 -33.78
N SER A 232 1.29 -16.54 -33.60
CA SER A 232 0.58 -17.26 -32.53
C SER A 232 1.52 -17.33 -31.32
N ASN A 233 1.45 -16.28 -30.48
CA ASN A 233 2.46 -16.02 -29.44
C ASN A 233 2.59 -17.11 -28.39
N GLU A 234 1.57 -17.97 -28.19
CA GLU A 234 1.64 -19.15 -27.33
C GLU A 234 2.67 -20.19 -27.83
N LYS A 235 3.05 -20.14 -29.12
CA LYS A 235 4.05 -21.02 -29.72
C LYS A 235 5.47 -20.47 -29.60
N GLU A 236 5.61 -19.19 -29.37
CA GLU A 236 6.87 -18.45 -29.32
C GLU A 236 7.39 -18.21 -27.87
N VAL A 237 6.64 -18.69 -26.87
CA VAL A 237 7.03 -18.62 -25.47
C VAL A 237 8.27 -19.47 -25.21
N ASN A 238 9.25 -18.89 -24.54
CA ASN A 238 10.48 -19.56 -24.10
C ASN A 238 10.85 -19.12 -22.68
N GLU A 239 11.91 -19.67 -22.11
CA GLU A 239 12.38 -19.37 -20.74
C GLU A 239 12.76 -17.90 -20.51
N GLN A 240 13.03 -17.13 -21.55
CA GLN A 240 13.36 -15.71 -21.48
C GLN A 240 12.13 -14.81 -21.64
N THR A 241 10.94 -15.36 -21.90
CA THR A 241 9.69 -14.59 -21.90
C THR A 241 9.48 -13.97 -20.52
N PRO A 242 9.08 -12.69 -20.42
CA PRO A 242 8.96 -12.02 -19.11
C PRO A 242 7.84 -12.61 -18.23
N PRO A 243 7.94 -12.47 -16.90
CA PRO A 243 6.82 -12.77 -15.99
C PRO A 243 5.53 -12.09 -16.44
N THR A 244 4.42 -12.82 -16.42
CA THR A 244 3.17 -12.36 -17.05
C THR A 244 1.96 -12.47 -16.14
N PHE A 245 1.16 -11.40 -16.10
CA PHE A 245 -0.16 -11.35 -15.49
C PHE A 245 -1.24 -11.38 -16.58
N LEU A 246 -2.27 -12.22 -16.42
CA LEU A 246 -3.35 -12.41 -17.40
C LEU A 246 -4.73 -12.21 -16.76
N VAL A 247 -5.63 -11.56 -17.50
CA VAL A 247 -7.04 -11.43 -17.11
C VAL A 247 -7.94 -11.71 -18.31
N HIS A 248 -8.99 -12.53 -18.13
CA HIS A 248 -9.99 -12.78 -19.17
C HIS A 248 -11.35 -13.08 -18.55
N ALA A 249 -12.43 -12.90 -19.32
CA ALA A 249 -13.77 -13.34 -18.96
C ALA A 249 -14.17 -14.55 -19.80
N THR A 250 -14.80 -15.56 -19.16
CA THR A 250 -15.20 -16.80 -19.85
C THR A 250 -16.33 -16.58 -20.85
N ASP A 251 -17.14 -15.53 -20.66
CA ASP A 251 -18.22 -15.10 -21.54
C ASP A 251 -17.77 -14.11 -22.64
N ASP A 252 -16.46 -14.03 -22.91
CA ASP A 252 -15.94 -13.20 -24.00
C ASP A 252 -16.21 -13.87 -25.36
N HIS A 253 -17.16 -13.30 -26.12
CA HIS A 253 -17.56 -13.78 -27.45
C HIS A 253 -16.75 -13.18 -28.60
N ALA A 254 -15.92 -12.16 -28.33
CA ALA A 254 -15.07 -11.52 -29.34
C ALA A 254 -13.68 -12.18 -29.42
N VAL A 255 -13.08 -12.45 -28.27
CA VAL A 255 -11.78 -13.11 -28.15
C VAL A 255 -11.95 -14.32 -27.24
N PRO A 256 -11.93 -15.55 -27.77
CA PRO A 256 -12.09 -16.77 -26.97
C PRO A 256 -11.06 -16.84 -25.84
N VAL A 257 -11.51 -17.23 -24.65
CA VAL A 257 -10.70 -17.31 -23.42
C VAL A 257 -9.49 -18.24 -23.56
N GLU A 258 -9.55 -19.17 -24.49
CA GLU A 258 -8.47 -20.09 -24.86
C GLU A 258 -7.18 -19.36 -25.25
N ASN A 259 -7.26 -18.13 -25.74
CA ASN A 259 -6.08 -17.30 -25.99
C ASN A 259 -5.24 -17.14 -24.71
N SER A 260 -5.85 -16.72 -23.61
CA SER A 260 -5.17 -16.59 -22.32
C SER A 260 -4.75 -17.92 -21.72
N ILE A 261 -5.60 -18.94 -21.80
CA ILE A 261 -5.33 -20.27 -21.26
C ILE A 261 -4.10 -20.88 -21.93
N ASN A 262 -4.06 -20.88 -23.27
CA ASN A 262 -2.96 -21.47 -24.04
C ASN A 262 -1.63 -20.75 -23.79
N TYR A 263 -1.65 -19.41 -23.70
CA TYR A 263 -0.46 -18.62 -23.38
C TYR A 263 0.04 -18.92 -21.95
N TYR A 264 -0.85 -18.98 -20.98
CA TYR A 264 -0.52 -19.38 -19.59
C TYR A 264 0.12 -20.77 -19.53
N LEU A 265 -0.44 -21.75 -20.26
CA LEU A 265 0.11 -23.10 -20.31
C LEU A 265 1.49 -23.14 -20.95
N ALA A 266 1.73 -22.33 -22.00
CA ALA A 266 3.02 -22.18 -22.63
C ALA A 266 4.06 -21.55 -21.68
N LEU A 267 3.69 -20.47 -20.95
CA LEU A 267 4.53 -19.85 -19.93
C LEU A 267 4.92 -20.86 -18.83
N LYS A 268 3.93 -21.59 -18.31
CA LYS A 268 4.15 -22.63 -17.30
C LYS A 268 5.10 -23.73 -17.80
N LYS A 269 4.93 -24.20 -19.05
CA LYS A 269 5.80 -25.20 -19.67
C LYS A 269 7.25 -24.70 -19.81
N SER A 270 7.43 -23.42 -20.03
CA SER A 270 8.75 -22.76 -20.14
C SER A 270 9.31 -22.25 -18.79
N ASN A 271 8.70 -22.64 -17.65
CA ASN A 271 9.09 -22.21 -16.29
C ASN A 271 9.09 -20.68 -16.08
N VAL A 272 8.28 -19.96 -16.84
CA VAL A 272 8.09 -18.52 -16.68
C VAL A 272 7.01 -18.27 -15.60
N LEU A 273 7.28 -17.33 -14.68
CA LEU A 273 6.30 -16.94 -13.65
C LEU A 273 5.07 -16.32 -14.32
N ALA A 274 3.90 -16.88 -14.03
CA ALA A 274 2.65 -16.39 -14.58
C ALA A 274 1.51 -16.49 -13.56
N GLU A 275 0.64 -15.48 -13.54
CA GLU A 275 -0.60 -15.46 -12.77
C GLU A 275 -1.76 -15.16 -13.72
N MET A 276 -2.89 -15.88 -13.59
CA MET A 276 -4.05 -15.72 -14.47
C MET A 276 -5.34 -15.68 -13.65
N HIS A 277 -6.19 -14.68 -13.96
CA HIS A 277 -7.51 -14.51 -13.38
C HIS A 277 -8.57 -14.69 -14.46
N LEU A 278 -9.41 -15.72 -14.29
CA LEU A 278 -10.57 -15.99 -15.16
C LEU A 278 -11.87 -15.65 -14.42
N TYR A 279 -12.63 -14.74 -14.99
CA TYR A 279 -13.93 -14.36 -14.47
C TYR A 279 -15.05 -15.04 -15.25
N GLN A 280 -16.10 -15.44 -14.56
CA GLN A 280 -17.25 -16.09 -15.21
C GLN A 280 -17.93 -15.14 -16.19
N ASN A 281 -18.12 -13.89 -15.79
CA ASN A 281 -18.79 -12.85 -16.58
C ASN A 281 -17.88 -11.63 -16.73
N GLY A 282 -18.03 -10.89 -17.81
CA GLY A 282 -17.28 -9.67 -18.09
C GLY A 282 -17.35 -9.26 -19.55
N GLY A 283 -17.56 -10.23 -20.44
CA GLY A 283 -17.55 -10.03 -21.89
C GLY A 283 -16.20 -9.50 -22.37
N HIS A 284 -16.21 -8.75 -23.48
CA HIS A 284 -15.01 -8.16 -24.07
C HIS A 284 -14.92 -6.66 -23.83
N GLY A 285 -13.70 -6.14 -23.65
CA GLY A 285 -13.46 -4.71 -23.66
C GLY A 285 -13.88 -3.98 -22.39
N PHE A 286 -13.83 -4.60 -21.22
CA PHE A 286 -14.27 -3.98 -19.96
C PHE A 286 -13.33 -2.88 -19.41
N GLY A 287 -12.07 -2.76 -19.88
CA GLY A 287 -11.12 -1.75 -19.39
C GLY A 287 -10.80 -1.93 -17.91
N LEU A 288 -10.93 -0.88 -17.09
CA LEU A 288 -10.72 -0.96 -15.64
C LEU A 288 -11.76 -1.82 -14.91
N GLY A 289 -12.86 -2.20 -15.57
CA GLY A 289 -13.95 -2.93 -14.96
C GLY A 289 -14.75 -2.07 -13.98
N THR A 290 -16.05 -1.88 -14.25
CA THR A 290 -16.93 -1.09 -13.38
C THR A 290 -18.16 -1.88 -12.91
N LYS A 291 -18.36 -3.09 -13.45
CA LYS A 291 -19.51 -3.96 -13.17
C LYS A 291 -19.13 -5.44 -13.34
N GLY A 292 -19.79 -6.31 -12.62
CA GLY A 292 -19.60 -7.75 -12.72
C GLY A 292 -18.38 -8.27 -11.94
N THR A 293 -18.00 -9.53 -12.21
CA THR A 293 -16.93 -10.23 -11.49
C THR A 293 -15.52 -9.74 -11.83
N HIS A 294 -15.35 -8.98 -12.91
CA HIS A 294 -14.07 -8.44 -13.36
C HIS A 294 -13.63 -7.15 -12.65
N THR A 295 -14.45 -6.61 -11.73
CA THR A 295 -14.15 -5.33 -11.04
C THR A 295 -12.88 -5.38 -10.19
N ASP A 296 -12.50 -6.56 -9.71
CA ASP A 296 -11.38 -6.72 -8.77
C ASP A 296 -10.03 -7.03 -9.45
N TRP A 297 -9.97 -7.12 -10.79
CA TRP A 297 -8.71 -7.45 -11.46
C TRP A 297 -7.59 -6.43 -11.21
N THR A 298 -7.91 -5.17 -11.01
CA THR A 298 -6.93 -4.11 -10.69
C THR A 298 -6.27 -4.33 -9.33
N THR A 299 -7.04 -4.78 -8.34
CA THR A 299 -6.52 -5.17 -7.02
C THR A 299 -5.60 -6.39 -7.14
N ALA A 300 -6.01 -7.42 -7.89
CA ALA A 300 -5.17 -8.58 -8.14
C ALA A 300 -3.87 -8.22 -8.88
N CYS A 301 -3.96 -7.33 -9.88
CA CYS A 301 -2.79 -6.83 -10.61
C CYS A 301 -1.82 -6.07 -9.69
N LYS A 302 -2.31 -5.17 -8.82
CA LYS A 302 -1.49 -4.48 -7.82
C LYS A 302 -0.78 -5.49 -6.90
N SER A 303 -1.52 -6.49 -6.39
CA SER A 303 -0.96 -7.54 -5.54
C SER A 303 0.14 -8.34 -6.25
N TRP A 304 -0.08 -8.68 -7.53
CA TRP A 304 0.92 -9.36 -8.35
C TRP A 304 2.18 -8.51 -8.55
N LEU A 305 2.03 -7.21 -8.83
CA LEU A 305 3.15 -6.27 -8.97
C LEU A 305 3.98 -6.17 -7.68
N ILE A 306 3.33 -6.18 -6.50
CA ILE A 306 3.99 -6.19 -5.19
C ILE A 306 4.73 -7.52 -4.97
N ALA A 307 4.06 -8.66 -5.21
CA ALA A 307 4.63 -10.01 -5.03
C ALA A 307 5.88 -10.22 -5.89
N ASN A 308 5.90 -9.65 -7.12
CA ASN A 308 7.03 -9.70 -8.03
C ASN A 308 8.05 -8.55 -7.82
N LYS A 309 7.92 -7.77 -6.74
CA LYS A 309 8.83 -6.67 -6.37
C LYS A 309 8.96 -5.57 -7.44
N ILE A 310 7.97 -5.44 -8.30
CA ILE A 310 7.87 -4.33 -9.26
C ILE A 310 7.52 -3.06 -8.50
N ILE A 311 6.47 -3.10 -7.66
CA ILE A 311 6.09 -2.03 -6.73
C ILE A 311 6.62 -2.40 -5.35
N ILE A 312 7.20 -1.43 -4.67
CA ILE A 312 7.52 -1.53 -3.24
C ILE A 312 6.42 -0.78 -2.50
N GLU A 313 5.55 -1.51 -1.84
CA GLU A 313 4.53 -0.89 -1.01
C GLU A 313 5.22 -0.26 0.22
N LYS A 314 5.16 1.06 0.32
CA LYS A 314 5.62 1.74 1.53
C LYS A 314 4.58 1.49 2.61
N PRO A 315 5.00 0.96 3.76
CA PRO A 315 4.07 0.78 4.86
C PRO A 315 3.50 2.15 5.27
N THR A 316 2.20 2.21 5.47
CA THR A 316 1.56 3.34 6.11
C THR A 316 1.35 3.02 7.57
N TYR A 317 1.64 3.97 8.43
CA TYR A 317 1.53 3.82 9.87
C TYR A 317 0.26 4.50 10.36
N LEU A 318 -0.45 3.84 11.27
CA LEU A 318 -1.60 4.38 11.99
C LEU A 318 -1.25 4.44 13.47
N PHE A 319 -1.59 5.55 14.11
CA PHE A 319 -1.41 5.76 15.55
C PHE A 319 -2.76 5.97 16.20
N THR A 320 -3.08 5.15 17.20
CA THR A 320 -4.25 5.31 18.05
C THR A 320 -3.87 6.10 19.28
N TYR A 321 -4.69 7.04 19.72
CA TYR A 321 -4.39 7.84 20.89
C TYR A 321 -5.66 8.38 21.56
N PHE A 322 -5.51 8.94 22.74
CA PHE A 322 -6.56 9.69 23.42
C PHE A 322 -6.10 11.14 23.72
N LYS A 323 -7.02 11.99 24.09
CA LYS A 323 -6.76 13.38 24.48
C LYS A 323 -7.32 13.65 25.88
N GLY A 324 -6.78 14.67 26.55
CA GLY A 324 -7.26 15.04 27.89
C GLY A 324 -7.18 13.89 28.88
N ASN A 325 -8.30 13.48 29.42
CA ASN A 325 -8.46 12.32 30.31
C ASN A 325 -9.13 11.12 29.61
N GLY A 326 -9.41 11.21 28.30
CA GLY A 326 -10.00 10.14 27.50
C GLY A 326 -11.54 10.14 27.49
N GLU A 327 -12.18 11.24 27.84
CA GLU A 327 -13.63 11.34 27.86
C GLU A 327 -14.27 11.32 26.49
N ASP A 328 -13.61 11.89 25.49
CA ASP A 328 -14.11 11.98 24.11
C ASP A 328 -13.79 10.74 23.28
N GLY A 329 -12.81 9.93 23.71
CA GLY A 329 -12.56 8.60 23.15
C GLY A 329 -11.35 8.47 22.24
N LEU A 330 -11.50 7.61 21.21
CA LEU A 330 -10.43 7.19 20.30
C LEU A 330 -10.13 8.25 19.25
N HIS A 331 -8.89 8.68 19.18
CA HIS A 331 -8.35 9.49 18.08
C HIS A 331 -7.38 8.68 17.23
N LEU A 332 -7.25 9.05 15.95
CA LEU A 332 -6.35 8.41 14.99
C LEU A 332 -5.48 9.45 14.29
N ALA A 333 -4.21 9.12 14.12
CA ALA A 333 -3.28 9.84 13.26
C ALA A 333 -2.58 8.87 12.31
N TYR A 334 -2.19 9.32 11.13
CA TYR A 334 -1.43 8.52 10.18
C TYR A 334 -0.09 9.16 9.85
N SER A 335 0.84 8.33 9.38
CA SER A 335 2.13 8.76 8.87
C SER A 335 2.56 7.87 7.70
N ALA A 336 3.15 8.49 6.68
CA ALA A 336 3.76 7.77 5.55
C ALA A 336 5.23 7.39 5.81
N ASP A 337 5.86 8.00 6.82
CA ASP A 337 7.29 7.85 7.09
C ASP A 337 7.62 7.44 8.53
N GLY A 338 6.61 7.45 9.42
CA GLY A 338 6.78 7.20 10.85
C GLY A 338 7.34 8.40 11.64
N TYR A 339 7.62 9.52 10.98
CA TYR A 339 8.18 10.72 11.64
C TYR A 339 7.15 11.85 11.74
N GLN A 340 6.39 12.09 10.68
CA GLN A 340 5.40 13.17 10.62
C GLN A 340 4.00 12.57 10.69
N TRP A 341 3.29 12.89 11.77
CA TRP A 341 1.96 12.36 12.07
C TRP A 341 0.88 13.40 11.86
N THR A 342 -0.15 13.06 11.11
CA THR A 342 -1.29 13.92 10.80
C THR A 342 -2.56 13.30 11.37
N SER A 343 -3.34 14.10 12.12
CA SER A 343 -4.63 13.65 12.65
C SER A 343 -5.64 13.38 11.53
N LEU A 344 -6.44 12.35 11.71
CA LEU A 344 -7.57 12.01 10.85
C LEU A 344 -8.87 12.66 11.38
N LYS A 345 -9.91 12.74 10.53
CA LYS A 345 -11.24 13.25 10.88
C LYS A 345 -11.19 14.63 11.58
N LYS A 346 -10.27 15.51 11.13
CA LYS A 346 -10.05 16.83 11.74
C LYS A 346 -9.81 16.77 13.26
N ASP A 347 -9.17 15.70 13.71
CA ASP A 347 -8.85 15.44 15.12
C ASP A 347 -10.09 15.28 16.04
N THR A 348 -11.21 14.79 15.49
CA THR A 348 -12.39 14.39 16.27
C THR A 348 -12.37 12.89 16.54
N SER A 349 -13.07 12.46 17.60
CA SER A 349 -13.13 11.06 18.01
C SER A 349 -13.74 10.13 16.96
N PHE A 350 -13.20 8.91 16.85
CA PHE A 350 -13.73 7.80 16.04
C PHE A 350 -14.63 6.86 16.85
N LEU A 351 -14.46 6.82 18.19
CA LEU A 351 -15.26 5.98 19.07
C LEU A 351 -15.34 6.62 20.46
N THR A 352 -16.54 6.97 20.89
CA THR A 352 -16.79 7.50 22.24
C THR A 352 -16.92 6.36 23.25
N PRO A 353 -16.32 6.44 24.46
CA PRO A 353 -16.38 5.37 25.44
C PRO A 353 -17.77 5.21 26.08
N GLU A 354 -18.22 3.97 26.21
CA GLU A 354 -19.54 3.64 26.78
C GLU A 354 -19.44 2.76 28.03
N VAL A 355 -18.30 2.08 28.24
CA VAL A 355 -18.14 1.10 29.33
C VAL A 355 -17.21 1.59 30.43
N GLY A 356 -17.32 0.96 31.61
CA GLY A 356 -16.59 1.35 32.81
C GLY A 356 -17.32 2.43 33.62
N LYS A 357 -16.91 2.58 34.89
CA LYS A 357 -17.52 3.52 35.84
C LYS A 357 -17.39 4.98 35.37
N ASP A 358 -16.20 5.35 34.91
CA ASP A 358 -15.88 6.74 34.55
C ASP A 358 -16.05 6.97 33.02
N LYS A 359 -16.34 5.91 32.26
CA LYS A 359 -16.47 5.93 30.77
C LYS A 359 -15.32 6.67 30.12
N LEU A 360 -14.09 6.26 30.43
CA LEU A 360 -12.87 6.79 29.82
C LEU A 360 -12.38 5.84 28.73
N MET A 361 -11.67 6.37 27.76
CA MET A 361 -10.88 5.61 26.78
C MET A 361 -9.45 6.14 26.82
N ARG A 362 -8.69 5.66 27.81
CA ARG A 362 -7.28 5.99 27.96
C ARG A 362 -6.43 4.84 27.45
N ASP A 363 -5.24 5.15 27.01
CA ASP A 363 -4.22 4.17 26.63
C ASP A 363 -4.75 3.15 25.60
N PRO A 364 -5.39 3.58 24.47
CA PRO A 364 -6.01 2.64 23.53
C PRO A 364 -4.94 1.85 22.78
N CYS A 365 -4.88 0.54 23.02
CA CYS A 365 -4.02 -0.38 22.30
C CYS A 365 -4.81 -1.13 21.24
N VAL A 366 -4.35 -1.07 19.98
CA VAL A 366 -4.95 -1.75 18.84
C VAL A 366 -3.94 -2.67 18.19
N ILE A 367 -4.38 -3.89 17.84
CA ILE A 367 -3.64 -4.81 16.99
C ILE A 367 -4.53 -5.36 15.87
N LYS A 368 -3.93 -5.80 14.76
CA LYS A 368 -4.62 -6.64 13.76
C LYS A 368 -4.47 -8.11 14.18
N GLY A 369 -5.58 -8.79 14.41
CA GLY A 369 -5.60 -10.18 14.86
C GLY A 369 -5.39 -11.19 13.75
N GLY A 370 -5.21 -12.46 14.12
CA GLY A 370 -5.10 -13.56 13.18
C GLY A 370 -6.41 -13.90 12.44
N ASP A 371 -7.52 -13.36 12.89
CA ASP A 371 -8.85 -13.42 12.25
C ASP A 371 -9.09 -12.25 11.27
N GLY A 372 -8.09 -11.36 11.11
CA GLY A 372 -8.15 -10.21 10.22
C GLY A 372 -8.86 -8.98 10.80
N LEU A 373 -9.40 -9.06 12.02
CA LEU A 373 -10.02 -7.94 12.71
C LEU A 373 -8.98 -7.09 13.44
N PHE A 374 -9.31 -5.82 13.63
CA PHE A 374 -8.65 -4.96 14.59
C PHE A 374 -9.29 -5.17 15.96
N HIS A 375 -8.49 -5.47 16.98
CA HIS A 375 -8.91 -5.62 18.36
C HIS A 375 -8.33 -4.50 19.20
N MET A 376 -9.15 -3.85 19.96
CA MET A 376 -8.77 -2.73 20.83
C MET A 376 -9.10 -3.03 22.28
N VAL A 377 -8.13 -2.74 23.18
CA VAL A 377 -8.31 -2.69 24.64
C VAL A 377 -7.95 -1.31 25.16
N TRP A 378 -8.56 -0.87 26.26
CA TRP A 378 -8.29 0.45 26.84
C TRP A 378 -8.62 0.52 28.33
N THR A 379 -8.06 1.51 29.02
CA THR A 379 -8.36 1.87 30.41
C THR A 379 -9.70 2.61 30.47
N VAL A 380 -10.66 2.09 31.23
CA VAL A 380 -12.03 2.61 31.31
C VAL A 380 -12.28 3.54 32.49
N SER A 381 -11.41 3.51 33.50
CA SER A 381 -11.54 4.24 34.77
C SER A 381 -10.21 4.26 35.52
N TRP A 382 -10.06 5.22 36.41
CA TRP A 382 -8.92 5.27 37.33
C TRP A 382 -8.94 4.16 38.39
N THR A 383 -10.11 3.59 38.69
CA THR A 383 -10.30 2.67 39.84
C THR A 383 -11.01 1.37 39.49
N ASP A 384 -11.45 1.17 38.25
CA ASP A 384 -12.10 -0.08 37.85
C ASP A 384 -11.11 -1.27 37.83
N LYS A 385 -11.67 -2.46 38.09
CA LYS A 385 -10.96 -3.74 38.09
C LYS A 385 -11.17 -4.50 36.79
N GLY A 386 -11.34 -3.78 35.69
CA GLY A 386 -11.57 -4.31 34.34
C GLY A 386 -11.16 -3.31 33.28
N ILE A 387 -11.21 -3.75 32.05
CA ILE A 387 -10.75 -3.03 30.86
C ILE A 387 -11.89 -2.95 29.82
N GLY A 388 -11.81 -2.02 28.90
CA GLY A 388 -12.67 -1.95 27.72
C GLY A 388 -12.14 -2.83 26.59
N TYR A 389 -13.05 -3.32 25.76
CA TYR A 389 -12.75 -4.06 24.56
C TYR A 389 -13.77 -3.74 23.46
N ALA A 390 -13.27 -3.64 22.21
CA ALA A 390 -14.07 -3.63 20.98
C ALA A 390 -13.24 -4.17 19.82
N SER A 391 -13.91 -4.59 18.73
CA SER A 391 -13.26 -5.01 17.50
C SER A 391 -13.84 -4.29 16.27
N SER A 392 -13.05 -4.20 15.19
CA SER A 392 -13.44 -3.55 13.95
C SER A 392 -12.80 -4.24 12.75
N LYS A 393 -13.44 -4.15 11.58
CA LYS A 393 -12.84 -4.57 10.30
C LYS A 393 -12.05 -3.45 9.62
N ASP A 394 -12.37 -2.21 9.92
CA ASP A 394 -11.96 -1.04 9.13
C ASP A 394 -11.52 0.17 9.97
N MET A 395 -11.47 0.05 11.33
CA MET A 395 -11.17 1.12 12.27
C MET A 395 -12.22 2.25 12.31
N ILE A 396 -13.33 2.10 11.57
CA ILE A 396 -14.45 3.06 11.50
C ILE A 396 -15.67 2.50 12.23
N HIS A 397 -16.04 1.28 11.88
CA HIS A 397 -17.22 0.60 12.43
C HIS A 397 -16.78 -0.40 13.50
N TRP A 398 -17.03 -0.04 14.75
CA TRP A 398 -16.64 -0.83 15.90
C TRP A 398 -17.81 -1.70 16.39
N SER A 399 -17.49 -2.89 16.93
CA SER A 399 -18.43 -3.73 17.62
C SER A 399 -19.02 -3.00 18.84
N LYS A 400 -20.06 -3.57 19.45
CA LYS A 400 -20.49 -3.15 20.78
C LYS A 400 -19.30 -3.22 21.73
N GLN A 401 -19.13 -2.17 22.55
CA GLN A 401 -18.09 -2.14 23.57
C GLN A 401 -18.41 -3.10 24.70
N GLU A 402 -17.40 -3.80 25.20
CA GLU A 402 -17.51 -4.76 26.28
C GLU A 402 -16.59 -4.39 27.44
N PHE A 403 -17.04 -4.61 28.67
CA PHE A 403 -16.22 -4.51 29.86
C PHE A 403 -15.70 -5.90 30.25
N ILE A 404 -14.39 -6.10 30.24
CA ILE A 404 -13.76 -7.36 30.62
C ILE A 404 -13.27 -7.27 32.07
N PRO A 405 -13.86 -8.03 33.03
CA PRO A 405 -13.58 -7.90 34.46
C PRO A 405 -12.30 -8.65 34.90
N VAL A 406 -11.14 -8.28 34.36
CA VAL A 406 -9.87 -9.01 34.47
C VAL A 406 -9.31 -9.10 35.90
N MET A 407 -9.67 -8.18 36.82
CA MET A 407 -9.18 -8.14 38.22
C MET A 407 -10.29 -8.13 39.28
N THR A 408 -11.56 -8.33 38.92
CA THR A 408 -12.68 -8.29 39.88
C THR A 408 -12.64 -9.41 40.92
N HIS A 409 -11.97 -10.51 40.63
CA HIS A 409 -11.73 -11.64 41.54
C HIS A 409 -10.70 -11.33 42.64
N GLU A 410 -9.86 -10.31 42.47
CA GLU A 410 -8.82 -9.90 43.42
C GLU A 410 -9.33 -8.73 44.28
N LYS A 411 -9.63 -9.01 45.54
CA LYS A 411 -10.23 -8.00 46.44
C LYS A 411 -9.33 -6.79 46.69
N GLY A 412 -8.01 -7.03 46.79
CA GLY A 412 -7.00 -6.01 46.99
C GLY A 412 -6.61 -5.20 45.75
N ALA A 413 -7.12 -5.55 44.56
CA ALA A 413 -6.82 -4.80 43.36
C ALA A 413 -7.45 -3.39 43.42
N ARG A 414 -6.65 -2.38 43.05
CA ARG A 414 -7.03 -0.97 43.12
C ARG A 414 -7.40 -0.37 41.76
N ASN A 415 -6.86 -0.94 40.69
CA ASN A 415 -6.92 -0.40 39.30
C ASN A 415 -6.59 -1.46 38.27
N THR A 416 -6.88 -1.16 36.99
CA THR A 416 -6.36 -1.85 35.81
C THR A 416 -6.02 -0.77 34.78
N TRP A 417 -4.72 -0.47 34.63
CA TRP A 417 -4.26 0.63 33.79
C TRP A 417 -3.43 0.15 32.60
N ALA A 418 -3.49 0.94 31.53
CA ALA A 418 -2.74 0.75 30.30
C ALA A 418 -2.74 -0.71 29.82
N PRO A 419 -3.93 -1.28 29.53
CA PRO A 419 -4.02 -2.61 28.98
C PRO A 419 -3.43 -2.63 27.57
N GLU A 420 -2.63 -3.63 27.31
CA GLU A 420 -2.06 -3.91 25.99
C GLU A 420 -2.49 -5.31 25.54
N ILE A 421 -2.41 -5.55 24.24
CA ILE A 421 -2.76 -6.84 23.63
C ILE A 421 -1.71 -7.27 22.63
N THR A 422 -1.33 -8.54 22.66
CA THR A 422 -0.40 -9.15 21.70
C THR A 422 -0.96 -10.48 21.21
N TYR A 423 -0.95 -10.69 19.89
CA TYR A 423 -1.34 -11.95 19.27
C TYR A 423 -0.12 -12.85 19.10
N ASP A 424 -0.20 -14.09 19.56
CA ASP A 424 0.81 -15.11 19.32
C ASP A 424 0.41 -16.02 18.15
N GLU A 425 1.06 -15.85 17.02
CA GLU A 425 0.79 -16.62 15.80
C GLU A 425 1.00 -18.13 15.99
N LYS A 426 1.87 -18.53 16.92
CA LYS A 426 2.19 -19.93 17.15
C LYS A 426 1.08 -20.66 17.93
N SER A 427 0.58 -20.06 19.01
CA SER A 427 -0.51 -20.62 19.83
C SER A 427 -1.91 -20.25 19.31
N LYS A 428 -1.99 -19.25 18.40
CA LYS A 428 -3.23 -18.65 17.94
C LYS A 428 -4.07 -18.07 19.09
N GLU A 429 -3.38 -17.49 20.08
CA GLU A 429 -3.99 -16.87 21.26
C GLU A 429 -3.61 -15.39 21.35
N TYR A 430 -4.51 -14.62 21.91
CA TYR A 430 -4.28 -13.24 22.31
C TYR A 430 -3.87 -13.22 23.80
N MET A 431 -2.81 -12.51 24.13
CA MET A 431 -2.46 -12.18 25.51
C MET A 431 -2.82 -10.72 25.76
N ILE A 432 -3.68 -10.48 26.75
CA ILE A 432 -4.01 -9.14 27.24
C ILE A 432 -3.27 -8.98 28.57
N TYR A 433 -2.58 -7.86 28.76
CA TYR A 433 -1.79 -7.58 29.96
C TYR A 433 -1.94 -6.11 30.35
N TRP A 434 -1.80 -5.83 31.65
CA TRP A 434 -2.11 -4.51 32.23
C TRP A 434 -1.35 -4.32 33.54
N ALA A 435 -1.29 -3.06 34.02
CA ALA A 435 -0.72 -2.70 35.30
C ALA A 435 -1.78 -2.66 36.41
N THR A 436 -1.49 -3.34 37.54
CA THR A 436 -2.36 -3.35 38.74
C THR A 436 -1.56 -3.21 40.01
N THR A 437 -2.05 -2.38 40.94
CA THR A 437 -1.65 -2.39 42.35
C THR A 437 -2.57 -3.29 43.12
N ILE A 438 -2.02 -4.22 43.91
CA ILE A 438 -2.77 -5.06 44.86
C ILE A 438 -2.33 -4.69 46.28
N GLU A 439 -3.26 -4.25 47.12
CA GLU A 439 -2.98 -3.86 48.48
C GLU A 439 -2.33 -5.00 49.28
N GLY A 440 -1.28 -4.66 50.05
CA GLY A 440 -0.55 -5.59 50.86
C GLY A 440 0.44 -6.50 50.14
N LYS A 441 0.60 -6.37 48.81
CA LYS A 441 1.60 -7.09 48.01
C LYS A 441 2.80 -6.21 47.67
N PHE A 442 3.99 -6.81 47.62
CA PHE A 442 5.25 -6.15 47.21
C PHE A 442 5.63 -4.96 48.11
N LEU A 443 5.49 -5.13 49.41
CA LEU A 443 5.71 -4.07 50.40
C LEU A 443 7.14 -3.52 50.37
N GLU A 444 8.12 -4.32 49.96
CA GLU A 444 9.53 -3.95 49.83
C GLU A 444 9.81 -2.82 48.83
N THR A 445 8.90 -2.64 47.88
CA THR A 445 8.97 -1.58 46.86
C THR A 445 7.88 -0.52 47.03
N GLN A 446 7.10 -0.64 48.10
CA GLN A 446 6.00 0.28 48.36
C GLN A 446 6.53 1.67 48.75
N SER A 447 6.05 2.70 48.09
CA SER A 447 6.31 4.10 48.40
C SER A 447 5.04 4.74 49.00
N THR A 448 5.21 5.69 49.92
CA THR A 448 4.11 6.57 50.40
C THR A 448 3.74 7.63 49.38
N GLU A 449 4.63 7.85 48.41
CA GLU A 449 4.39 8.71 47.26
C GLU A 449 3.35 8.11 46.31
N GLU A 450 2.88 8.88 45.35
CA GLU A 450 1.91 8.43 44.32
C GLU A 450 0.65 7.77 44.91
N LYS A 451 0.18 8.24 46.05
CA LYS A 451 -0.99 7.70 46.77
C LYS A 451 -0.88 6.20 47.11
N GLY A 452 0.35 5.71 47.25
CA GLY A 452 0.65 4.31 47.58
C GLY A 452 0.40 3.33 46.42
N TYR A 453 0.36 3.78 45.18
CA TYR A 453 0.35 2.86 44.04
C TYR A 453 1.71 2.16 43.88
N ASN A 454 1.64 0.85 43.64
CA ASN A 454 2.82 -0.02 43.48
C ASN A 454 2.49 -1.17 42.54
N HIS A 455 2.55 -0.89 41.26
CA HIS A 455 2.04 -1.75 40.22
C HIS A 455 2.98 -2.91 39.87
N ARG A 456 2.37 -4.01 39.38
CA ARG A 456 2.98 -5.10 38.65
C ARG A 456 2.19 -5.37 37.39
N ILE A 457 2.80 -6.05 36.43
CA ILE A 457 2.13 -6.42 35.18
C ILE A 457 1.48 -7.80 35.35
N TYR A 458 0.19 -7.85 35.08
CA TYR A 458 -0.65 -9.05 35.08
C TYR A 458 -1.15 -9.34 33.68
N TYR A 459 -1.55 -10.58 33.41
CA TYR A 459 -2.07 -10.99 32.10
C TYR A 459 -3.16 -12.04 32.20
N THR A 460 -3.92 -12.15 31.11
CA THR A 460 -4.82 -13.25 30.77
C THR A 460 -4.65 -13.61 29.30
N THR A 461 -5.08 -14.80 28.87
CA THR A 461 -5.10 -15.20 27.46
C THR A 461 -6.52 -15.54 27.01
N THR A 462 -6.78 -15.35 25.73
CA THR A 462 -8.05 -15.69 25.08
C THR A 462 -7.84 -16.07 23.63
N LYS A 463 -8.76 -16.86 23.05
CA LYS A 463 -8.80 -17.16 21.61
C LYS A 463 -9.94 -16.44 20.89
N ASP A 464 -10.96 -16.02 21.64
CA ASP A 464 -12.26 -15.61 21.07
C ASP A 464 -12.87 -14.40 21.77
N PHE A 465 -12.15 -13.77 22.73
CA PHE A 465 -12.62 -12.66 23.58
C PHE A 465 -13.91 -12.97 24.37
N LYS A 466 -14.28 -14.25 24.49
CA LYS A 466 -15.43 -14.73 25.27
C LYS A 466 -14.99 -15.54 26.48
N LYS A 467 -13.92 -16.32 26.30
CA LYS A 467 -13.36 -17.16 27.37
C LYS A 467 -11.94 -16.69 27.66
N PHE A 468 -11.66 -16.43 28.91
CA PHE A 468 -10.37 -15.93 29.38
C PHE A 468 -9.70 -16.93 30.34
N SER A 469 -8.38 -17.06 30.26
CA SER A 469 -7.62 -17.80 31.25
C SER A 469 -7.68 -17.09 32.61
N LYS A 470 -7.30 -17.80 33.69
CA LYS A 470 -7.12 -17.14 34.99
C LYS A 470 -6.02 -16.08 34.90
N THR A 471 -6.24 -14.92 35.51
CA THR A 471 -5.23 -13.86 35.65
C THR A 471 -3.98 -14.38 36.35
N LYS A 472 -2.81 -14.03 35.83
CA LYS A 472 -1.50 -14.38 36.36
C LYS A 472 -0.58 -13.16 36.40
N LEU A 473 0.39 -13.18 37.31
CA LEU A 473 1.48 -12.23 37.32
C LEU A 473 2.36 -12.49 36.09
N LEU A 474 2.63 -11.46 35.29
CA LEU A 474 3.51 -11.53 34.12
C LEU A 474 4.92 -11.08 34.46
N TYR A 475 5.04 -9.93 35.15
CA TYR A 475 6.34 -9.33 35.40
C TYR A 475 6.42 -8.64 36.76
N GLU A 476 7.45 -8.98 37.52
CA GLU A 476 7.87 -8.43 38.80
C GLU A 476 9.35 -8.08 38.73
N PRO A 477 9.71 -6.82 38.43
CA PRO A 477 11.12 -6.43 38.28
C PRO A 477 11.82 -5.97 39.55
N GLY A 478 11.18 -5.97 40.71
CA GLY A 478 11.69 -5.39 41.95
C GLY A 478 11.52 -3.87 42.07
N PHE A 479 10.61 -3.28 41.25
CA PHE A 479 10.25 -1.86 41.32
C PHE A 479 8.81 -1.64 40.83
N ASN A 480 8.27 -0.43 41.03
CA ASN A 480 6.94 -0.05 40.53
C ASN A 480 6.94 0.07 39.01
N VAL A 481 6.22 -0.81 38.29
CA VAL A 481 6.22 -0.92 36.83
C VAL A 481 4.84 -0.74 36.23
N ILE A 482 4.73 0.13 35.21
CA ILE A 482 3.48 0.35 34.43
C ILE A 482 3.79 0.40 32.93
N ASP A 483 2.76 0.56 32.12
CA ASP A 483 2.83 0.87 30.69
C ASP A 483 3.79 -0.08 29.95
N SER A 484 3.49 -1.35 29.94
CA SER A 484 4.30 -2.32 29.21
C SER A 484 3.71 -2.58 27.82
N SER A 485 4.56 -2.61 26.79
CA SER A 485 4.20 -3.00 25.42
C SER A 485 5.13 -4.12 24.97
N ILE A 486 4.57 -5.22 24.42
CA ILE A 486 5.33 -6.43 24.07
C ILE A 486 5.23 -6.71 22.60
N LEU A 487 6.39 -6.86 21.94
CA LEU A 487 6.51 -7.17 20.54
C LEU A 487 7.45 -8.37 20.31
N LYS A 488 7.17 -9.14 19.27
CA LYS A 488 8.09 -10.17 18.80
C LYS A 488 9.19 -9.55 17.95
N GLN A 489 10.45 -9.78 18.32
CA GLN A 489 11.64 -9.31 17.61
C GLN A 489 12.57 -10.50 17.36
N GLY A 490 12.57 -11.02 16.13
CA GLY A 490 13.22 -12.27 15.79
C GLY A 490 12.68 -13.42 16.64
N ASP A 491 13.56 -14.11 17.38
CA ASP A 491 13.18 -15.23 18.25
C ASP A 491 12.77 -14.81 19.67
N ASN A 492 12.83 -13.52 19.99
CA ASN A 492 12.53 -13.02 21.33
C ASN A 492 11.21 -12.21 21.33
N TYR A 493 10.56 -12.19 22.49
CA TYR A 493 9.59 -11.18 22.87
C TYR A 493 10.31 -10.10 23.65
N VAL A 494 10.14 -8.85 23.23
CA VAL A 494 10.73 -7.67 23.86
C VAL A 494 9.61 -6.87 24.51
N MET A 495 9.70 -6.69 25.82
CA MET A 495 8.81 -5.87 26.61
C MET A 495 9.47 -4.51 26.82
N TYR A 496 8.86 -3.47 26.29
CA TYR A 496 9.14 -2.07 26.64
C TYR A 496 8.26 -1.73 27.84
N LEU A 497 8.81 -1.09 28.84
CA LEU A 497 8.11 -0.84 30.09
C LEU A 497 8.56 0.47 30.73
N LYS A 498 7.70 1.06 31.57
CA LYS A 498 8.03 2.25 32.37
C LYS A 498 8.39 1.85 33.80
N ASP A 499 9.55 2.31 34.23
CA ASP A 499 9.90 2.35 35.65
C ASP A 499 9.21 3.55 36.30
N GLU A 500 8.16 3.28 37.08
CA GLU A 500 7.31 4.29 37.71
C GLU A 500 7.86 4.76 39.06
N THR A 501 9.05 4.30 39.49
CA THR A 501 9.65 4.65 40.78
C THR A 501 9.79 6.16 40.95
N LYS A 502 9.32 6.66 42.10
CA LYS A 502 9.33 8.08 42.43
C LYS A 502 10.56 8.51 43.26
N VAL A 503 11.04 7.64 44.12
CA VAL A 503 12.16 7.91 45.01
C VAL A 503 13.13 6.71 45.03
N PRO A 504 14.37 6.86 44.52
CA PRO A 504 14.82 7.95 43.67
C PRO A 504 14.03 7.99 42.35
N VAL A 505 13.86 9.19 41.79
CA VAL A 505 13.06 9.34 40.55
C VAL A 505 13.68 8.56 39.42
N GLN A 506 12.88 7.70 38.80
CA GLN A 506 13.18 6.99 37.56
C GLN A 506 12.36 7.56 36.41
N LYS A 507 11.06 7.24 36.34
CA LYS A 507 10.11 7.75 35.32
C LYS A 507 10.64 7.66 33.88
N ASN A 508 11.36 6.57 33.58
CA ASN A 508 12.04 6.31 32.32
C ASN A 508 11.58 4.98 31.72
N LEU A 509 11.94 4.73 30.47
CA LEU A 509 11.62 3.49 29.78
C LEU A 509 12.81 2.52 29.82
N LYS A 510 12.49 1.25 30.00
CA LYS A 510 13.43 0.13 30.05
C LYS A 510 12.94 -1.03 29.19
N ILE A 511 13.77 -2.05 29.02
CA ILE A 511 13.49 -3.23 28.21
C ILE A 511 13.72 -4.49 29.03
N ALA A 512 12.83 -5.48 28.88
CA ALA A 512 13.04 -6.86 29.33
C ALA A 512 12.74 -7.81 28.17
N THR A 513 13.39 -8.98 28.13
CA THR A 513 13.26 -9.93 27.02
C THR A 513 12.88 -11.32 27.49
N SER A 514 12.19 -12.08 26.64
CA SER A 514 11.85 -13.48 26.89
C SER A 514 11.82 -14.31 25.60
N LYS A 515 12.01 -15.63 25.71
CA LYS A 515 11.77 -16.58 24.61
C LYS A 515 10.29 -16.97 24.45
N LYS A 516 9.44 -16.62 25.42
CA LYS A 516 8.00 -16.93 25.43
C LYS A 516 7.22 -15.66 25.73
N LEU A 517 6.08 -15.47 25.08
CA LEU A 517 5.21 -14.32 25.31
C LEU A 517 4.81 -14.18 26.79
N THR A 518 4.54 -15.30 27.46
CA THR A 518 4.18 -15.35 28.89
C THR A 518 5.36 -15.39 29.86
N GLY A 519 6.58 -15.12 29.37
CA GLY A 519 7.78 -15.10 30.20
C GLY A 519 8.43 -16.48 30.47
N PRO A 520 9.36 -16.57 31.42
CA PRO A 520 9.85 -15.47 32.25
C PRO A 520 10.65 -14.42 31.44
N TYR A 521 10.50 -13.17 31.83
CA TYR A 521 11.28 -12.06 31.26
C TYR A 521 12.57 -11.84 32.09
N THR A 522 13.59 -11.32 31.41
CA THR A 522 14.86 -10.94 32.06
C THR A 522 14.65 -9.78 33.02
N GLN A 523 15.65 -9.48 33.84
CA GLN A 523 15.71 -8.21 34.56
C GLN A 523 15.66 -7.06 33.57
N ALA A 524 15.08 -5.94 34.00
CA ALA A 524 14.97 -4.74 33.16
C ALA A 524 16.36 -4.15 32.87
N SER A 525 16.54 -3.65 31.66
CA SER A 525 17.76 -2.99 31.22
C SER A 525 18.03 -1.67 31.95
N ALA A 526 19.18 -1.06 31.67
CA ALA A 526 19.35 0.38 31.87
C ALA A 526 18.28 1.17 31.07
N PRO A 527 17.99 2.42 31.45
CA PRO A 527 17.05 3.26 30.72
C PRO A 527 17.44 3.40 29.24
N ILE A 528 16.43 3.36 28.36
CA ILE A 528 16.59 3.62 26.92
C ILE A 528 16.22 5.07 26.53
N THR A 529 15.63 5.82 27.47
CA THR A 529 15.26 7.23 27.32
C THR A 529 16.21 8.14 28.09
N GLY A 530 16.21 9.42 27.73
CA GLY A 530 17.04 10.43 28.40
C GLY A 530 16.53 10.84 29.79
N ASN A 531 17.10 11.90 30.34
CA ASN A 531 16.74 12.43 31.66
C ASN A 531 15.48 13.30 31.60
N TYR A 532 14.35 12.69 31.22
CA TYR A 532 13.01 13.27 31.20
C TYR A 532 11.99 12.19 31.54
N TRP A 533 10.79 12.61 31.92
CA TRP A 533 9.72 11.67 32.26
C TRP A 533 9.06 11.17 30.99
N ALA A 534 9.03 9.85 30.81
CA ALA A 534 8.47 9.16 29.67
C ALA A 534 7.48 8.08 30.12
N GLU A 535 6.37 7.92 29.40
CA GLU A 535 5.37 6.89 29.64
C GLU A 535 4.77 6.37 28.32
N GLY A 536 4.01 5.29 28.37
CA GLY A 536 3.27 4.75 27.25
C GLY A 536 4.13 4.36 26.05
N PRO A 537 5.12 3.46 26.22
CA PRO A 537 5.97 3.05 25.10
C PRO A 537 5.19 2.23 24.07
N THR A 538 5.31 2.58 22.80
CA THR A 538 4.86 1.74 21.68
C THR A 538 5.96 1.66 20.64
N ALA A 539 6.25 0.49 20.10
CA ALA A 539 7.40 0.27 19.25
C ALA A 539 7.05 -0.32 17.89
N ILE A 540 7.78 0.11 16.86
CA ILE A 540 7.65 -0.39 15.50
C ILE A 540 8.97 -0.24 14.74
N GLN A 541 9.14 -0.98 13.64
CA GLN A 541 10.28 -0.75 12.75
C GLN A 541 9.97 0.35 11.74
N ILE A 542 10.81 1.39 11.72
CA ILE A 542 10.86 2.45 10.70
C ILE A 542 12.19 2.32 9.97
N ASP A 543 12.15 2.15 8.66
CA ASP A 543 13.33 1.96 7.80
C ASP A 543 14.33 0.91 8.34
N GLY A 544 13.77 -0.22 8.83
CA GLY A 544 14.54 -1.33 9.38
C GLY A 544 15.07 -1.13 10.80
N LYS A 545 14.88 0.03 11.42
CA LYS A 545 15.32 0.35 12.78
C LYS A 545 14.14 0.34 13.76
N TRP A 546 14.32 -0.27 14.92
CA TRP A 546 13.33 -0.21 15.99
C TRP A 546 13.21 1.22 16.51
N THR A 547 12.00 1.74 16.48
CA THR A 547 11.63 3.07 16.96
C THR A 547 10.59 2.91 18.06
N VAL A 548 10.82 3.52 19.21
CA VAL A 548 9.91 3.52 20.36
C VAL A 548 9.38 4.92 20.54
N TYR A 549 8.09 5.09 20.36
CA TYR A 549 7.39 6.34 20.67
C TYR A 549 6.88 6.32 22.11
N PHE A 550 6.77 7.48 22.72
CA PHE A 550 6.30 7.63 24.10
C PHE A 550 5.80 9.04 24.41
N ASP A 551 4.98 9.17 25.44
CA ASP A 551 4.46 10.45 25.93
C ASP A 551 5.47 11.08 26.90
N LYS A 552 6.02 12.24 26.55
CA LYS A 552 6.80 13.12 27.44
C LYS A 552 5.83 14.02 28.21
N TYR A 553 5.01 13.39 29.05
CA TYR A 553 3.79 13.96 29.63
C TYR A 553 4.02 15.23 30.47
N ARG A 554 5.21 15.45 31.00
CA ARG A 554 5.58 16.70 31.67
C ARG A 554 5.83 17.84 30.69
N ASP A 555 6.31 17.52 29.51
CA ASP A 555 6.66 18.47 28.46
C ASP A 555 5.46 18.71 27.52
N HIS A 556 4.36 17.98 27.70
CA HIS A 556 3.18 17.98 26.82
C HIS A 556 3.56 17.74 25.34
N LYS A 557 4.51 16.82 25.10
CA LYS A 557 5.03 16.45 23.78
C LYS A 557 5.15 14.94 23.65
N TYR A 558 5.02 14.46 22.43
CA TYR A 558 5.39 13.09 22.11
C TYR A 558 6.89 13.04 21.79
N GLY A 559 7.55 11.95 22.19
CA GLY A 559 8.96 11.70 21.97
C GLY A 559 9.20 10.36 21.28
N ALA A 560 10.42 10.15 20.78
CA ALA A 560 10.85 8.86 20.28
C ALA A 560 12.34 8.63 20.50
N VAL A 561 12.70 7.36 20.73
CA VAL A 561 14.07 6.86 20.60
C VAL A 561 14.15 5.81 19.50
N GLN A 562 15.28 5.76 18.79
CA GLN A 562 15.51 4.83 17.71
C GLN A 562 16.78 4.01 17.97
N GLN A 563 16.73 2.72 17.67
CA GLN A 563 17.86 1.83 17.83
C GLN A 563 18.97 2.17 16.83
N THR A 564 20.19 2.27 17.32
CA THR A 564 21.40 2.47 16.52
C THR A 564 21.94 1.13 16.00
N GLU A 565 22.82 1.18 15.00
CA GLU A 565 23.48 -0.01 14.43
C GLU A 565 24.29 -0.82 15.49
N ASN A 566 24.79 -0.13 16.51
CA ASN A 566 25.53 -0.74 17.62
C ASN A 566 24.62 -1.25 18.75
N GLY A 567 23.30 -1.29 18.54
CA GLY A 567 22.33 -1.78 19.53
C GLY A 567 21.97 -0.79 20.64
N GLY A 568 22.55 0.41 20.66
CA GLY A 568 22.18 1.50 21.58
C GLY A 568 20.89 2.21 21.15
N TRP A 569 20.48 3.25 21.91
CA TRP A 569 19.30 4.06 21.63
C TRP A 569 19.69 5.53 21.46
N GLN A 570 19.14 6.17 20.44
CA GLN A 570 19.30 7.59 20.15
C GLN A 570 17.95 8.28 20.28
N ASP A 571 17.91 9.40 21.02
CA ASP A 571 16.73 10.27 21.04
C ASP A 571 16.57 10.95 19.68
N ILE A 572 15.38 10.81 19.11
CA ILE A 572 14.99 11.42 17.83
C ILE A 572 13.73 12.29 17.99
N SER A 573 13.40 12.68 19.22
CA SER A 573 12.19 13.47 19.51
C SER A 573 12.09 14.76 18.70
N ASP A 574 13.21 15.35 18.33
CA ASP A 574 13.25 16.58 17.49
C ASP A 574 12.92 16.31 16.00
N LYS A 575 12.93 15.04 15.58
CA LYS A 575 12.63 14.64 14.19
C LYS A 575 11.18 14.26 13.97
N ILE A 576 10.41 14.07 15.04
CA ILE A 576 9.02 13.66 14.98
C ILE A 576 8.07 14.81 15.27
N SER A 577 6.87 14.72 14.67
CA SER A 577 5.76 15.60 15.04
C SER A 577 4.49 14.79 15.20
N PHE A 578 3.71 15.10 16.23
CA PHE A 578 2.41 14.51 16.52
C PHE A 578 1.33 15.58 16.62
N PRO A 579 0.05 15.25 16.41
CA PRO A 579 -1.06 16.17 16.68
C PRO A 579 -1.02 16.68 18.12
N ALA A 580 -1.45 17.93 18.32
CA ALA A 580 -1.44 18.55 19.64
C ALA A 580 -2.34 17.79 20.63
N GLY A 581 -1.84 17.57 21.86
CA GLY A 581 -2.57 16.87 22.90
C GLY A 581 -2.62 15.34 22.77
N THR A 582 -1.83 14.75 21.84
CA THR A 582 -1.64 13.29 21.76
C THR A 582 -1.11 12.76 23.07
N ARG A 583 -1.80 11.74 23.61
CA ARG A 583 -1.42 11.01 24.82
C ARG A 583 -1.16 9.54 24.45
N HIS A 584 -0.64 8.77 25.39
CA HIS A 584 -0.34 7.35 25.29
C HIS A 584 -1.25 6.58 24.32
N GLY A 585 -0.69 5.85 23.36
CA GLY A 585 -1.41 5.11 22.33
C GLY A 585 -0.50 4.09 21.64
N THR A 586 -0.99 3.51 20.56
CA THR A 586 -0.32 2.39 19.87
C THR A 586 -0.10 2.68 18.40
N VAL A 587 1.11 2.37 17.93
CA VAL A 587 1.46 2.42 16.51
C VAL A 587 1.29 1.05 15.85
N ILE A 588 0.63 1.02 14.69
CA ILE A 588 0.50 -0.19 13.86
C ILE A 588 0.79 0.13 12.39
N LYS A 589 1.21 -0.90 11.63
CA LYS A 589 1.23 -0.84 10.17
C LYS A 589 -0.15 -1.21 9.65
N VAL A 590 -0.62 -0.45 8.67
CA VAL A 590 -1.89 -0.72 8.00
C VAL A 590 -1.73 -0.60 6.48
N ASP A 591 -2.63 -1.26 5.75
CA ASP A 591 -2.73 -1.12 4.31
C ASP A 591 -3.17 0.31 3.96
N THR A 592 -2.67 0.87 2.86
CA THR A 592 -3.00 2.24 2.43
C THR A 592 -4.51 2.43 2.26
N GLU A 593 -5.24 1.39 1.84
CA GLU A 593 -6.70 1.41 1.70
C GLU A 593 -7.42 1.75 3.01
N ILE A 594 -6.92 1.27 4.16
CA ILE A 594 -7.47 1.63 5.48
C ILE A 594 -7.39 3.15 5.68
N ILE A 595 -6.24 3.75 5.37
CA ILE A 595 -6.05 5.20 5.52
C ILE A 595 -6.93 5.99 4.55
N GLU A 596 -7.04 5.53 3.29
CA GLU A 596 -7.93 6.16 2.30
C GLU A 596 -9.40 6.15 2.74
N ASN A 597 -9.85 5.07 3.39
CA ASN A 597 -11.21 4.98 3.92
C ASN A 597 -11.40 5.85 5.17
N LEU A 598 -10.40 5.93 6.04
CA LEU A 598 -10.41 6.83 7.20
C LEU A 598 -10.43 8.31 6.81
N HIS A 599 -9.80 8.69 5.70
CA HIS A 599 -9.82 10.07 5.18
C HIS A 599 -11.20 10.51 4.66
N LYS A 600 -12.08 9.57 4.31
CA LYS A 600 -13.45 9.87 3.84
C LYS A 600 -14.42 10.21 4.99
N GLN A 601 -14.00 10.04 6.25
CA GLN A 601 -14.79 10.35 7.45
C GLN A 601 -14.62 11.81 7.82
#